data_a298acb24b70a9365ae41d75653f993b
#
_entry.id   a298acb24b70a9365ae41d75653f993b
#
_cell.length_a   1.000
_cell.length_b   1.000
_cell.length_c   1.000
_cell.angle_alpha   90.00
_cell.angle_beta   90.00
_cell.angle_gamma   90.00
#
_symmetry.space_group_name_H-M   'P 1'
#
loop_
_entity.id
_entity.type
_entity.pdbx_description
1 polymer ?
#
loop_
_entity_poly.entity_id
_entity_poly.type
_entity_poly.pdbx_seq_one_letter_code
_entity_poly.pdbx_strand_id
1 'polypeptide(L)'
;AESFESRSRVHRNHSLECRGQVADAYRYRPVEGWGFSSGGQPMGGVVPDAAIDSKDHVYLTRRDPPAILVYDREGRFLSTLGEGILSNPHNIWIDPSDRLFCADVDDHTIRIFDTSGELLHTWGTPNRVGASGHPFNMPTKAMASATGEVFVSDGYGQHRVHRFSADGELEISWGE
;
A
#
# COMPACT_ATOMS: atom_id res chain seq x y z
N ALA A 1 -10.78 -21.51 47.65
CA ALA A 1 -9.69 -21.50 46.71
C ALA A 1 -10.13 -22.27 45.45
N GLU A 2 -10.67 -21.58 44.48
CA GLU A 2 -11.04 -22.14 43.18
C GLU A 2 -10.04 -21.69 42.14
N SER A 3 -9.48 -22.67 41.46
CA SER A 3 -8.47 -22.51 40.42
C SER A 3 -9.13 -22.07 39.10
N PHE A 4 -8.68 -20.95 38.53
CA PHE A 4 -9.08 -20.47 37.21
C PHE A 4 -8.29 -21.22 36.14
N GLU A 5 -8.92 -22.19 35.48
CA GLU A 5 -8.39 -22.81 34.26
C GLU A 5 -8.61 -21.90 33.07
N SER A 6 -7.50 -21.40 32.47
CA SER A 6 -7.51 -20.66 31.23
C SER A 6 -7.78 -21.62 30.05
N ARG A 7 -8.97 -21.57 29.48
CA ARG A 7 -9.28 -22.24 28.23
C ARG A 7 -8.71 -21.47 27.06
N SER A 8 -7.63 -21.98 26.47
CA SER A 8 -7.12 -21.54 25.18
C SER A 8 -8.17 -21.80 24.11
N ARG A 9 -8.69 -20.72 23.50
CA ARG A 9 -9.55 -20.83 22.31
C ARG A 9 -8.68 -21.24 21.12
N VAL A 10 -8.82 -22.46 20.69
CA VAL A 10 -8.35 -22.92 19.39
C VAL A 10 -9.17 -22.19 18.32
N HIS A 11 -8.55 -21.30 17.56
CA HIS A 11 -9.17 -20.72 16.38
C HIS A 11 -9.36 -21.82 15.33
N ARG A 12 -10.61 -22.22 15.10
CA ARG A 12 -10.95 -23.07 13.96
C ARG A 12 -10.74 -22.29 12.68
N ASN A 13 -9.83 -22.76 11.84
CA ASN A 13 -9.71 -22.33 10.45
C ASN A 13 -11.05 -22.52 9.74
N HIS A 14 -11.76 -21.44 9.52
CA HIS A 14 -12.85 -21.42 8.56
C HIS A 14 -12.25 -21.29 7.17
N SER A 15 -12.19 -22.40 6.44
CA SER A 15 -12.01 -22.37 5.00
C SER A 15 -13.17 -21.59 4.38
N LEU A 16 -12.89 -20.40 3.86
CA LEU A 16 -13.84 -19.64 3.05
C LEU A 16 -14.02 -20.37 1.71
N GLU A 17 -15.03 -21.23 1.62
CA GLU A 17 -15.52 -21.76 0.35
C GLU A 17 -16.37 -20.69 -0.33
N CYS A 18 -15.79 -19.92 -1.25
CA CYS A 18 -16.56 -19.13 -2.21
C CYS A 18 -17.23 -20.08 -3.21
N ARG A 19 -18.51 -20.41 -3.02
CA ARG A 19 -19.32 -21.14 -4.00
C ARG A 19 -19.87 -20.17 -5.05
N GLY A 20 -19.16 -20.02 -6.17
CA GLY A 20 -19.64 -19.44 -7.41
C GLY A 20 -19.06 -20.25 -8.57
N GLN A 21 -19.89 -20.69 -9.52
CA GLN A 21 -19.44 -21.42 -10.69
C GLN A 21 -18.57 -20.51 -11.56
N VAL A 22 -17.24 -20.66 -11.45
CA VAL A 22 -16.28 -20.18 -12.43
C VAL A 22 -15.52 -21.41 -12.90
N ALA A 23 -15.59 -21.69 -14.20
CA ALA A 23 -14.76 -22.71 -14.84
C ALA A 23 -13.29 -22.35 -14.58
N ASP A 24 -12.47 -23.31 -14.12
CA ASP A 24 -11.08 -23.13 -13.68
C ASP A 24 -10.93 -22.19 -12.47
N ALA A 25 -11.52 -22.58 -11.34
CA ALA A 25 -11.38 -21.84 -10.09
C ALA A 25 -9.91 -21.88 -9.61
N TYR A 26 -9.25 -20.71 -9.57
CA TYR A 26 -7.97 -20.56 -8.88
C TYR A 26 -8.15 -21.00 -7.42
N ARG A 27 -7.28 -21.90 -6.97
CA ARG A 27 -7.26 -22.35 -5.58
C ARG A 27 -6.12 -21.66 -4.86
N TYR A 28 -6.44 -20.91 -3.82
CA TYR A 28 -5.46 -20.24 -2.96
C TYR A 28 -5.30 -21.01 -1.66
N ARG A 29 -4.07 -21.03 -1.16
CA ARG A 29 -3.76 -21.53 0.18
C ARG A 29 -2.82 -20.53 0.87
N PRO A 30 -2.94 -20.32 2.19
CA PRO A 30 -1.97 -19.55 2.95
C PRO A 30 -0.59 -20.21 2.85
N VAL A 31 0.44 -19.38 2.76
CA VAL A 31 1.84 -19.82 2.90
C VAL A 31 2.24 -19.53 4.33
N GLU A 32 2.32 -20.58 5.15
CA GLU A 32 2.71 -20.45 6.55
C GLU A 32 4.15 -19.94 6.66
N GLY A 33 4.37 -18.99 7.58
CA GLY A 33 5.69 -18.42 7.83
C GLY A 33 6.17 -17.41 6.79
N TRP A 34 5.39 -17.10 5.76
CA TRP A 34 5.75 -16.06 4.80
C TRP A 34 5.72 -14.67 5.46
N GLY A 35 6.74 -13.83 5.19
CA GLY A 35 6.77 -12.44 5.63
C GLY A 35 7.16 -12.22 7.09
N PHE A 36 7.87 -13.15 7.73
CA PHE A 36 8.50 -12.84 9.01
C PHE A 36 9.64 -11.83 8.83
N SER A 37 9.75 -10.89 9.77
CA SER A 37 10.88 -9.94 9.82
C SER A 37 12.20 -10.69 10.07
N SER A 38 13.32 -10.03 9.89
CA SER A 38 14.69 -10.57 10.04
C SER A 38 15.03 -11.19 11.41
N GLY A 39 14.12 -11.34 12.31
CA GLY A 39 14.27 -12.01 13.60
C GLY A 39 13.24 -13.08 13.86
N GLY A 40 12.50 -13.51 12.82
CA GLY A 40 11.42 -14.49 12.97
C GLY A 40 10.18 -13.91 13.65
N GLN A 41 10.11 -12.58 13.82
CA GLN A 41 8.94 -11.91 14.38
C GLN A 41 7.91 -11.62 13.29
N PRO A 42 6.60 -11.71 13.57
CA PRO A 42 5.55 -11.32 12.65
C PRO A 42 5.72 -9.86 12.19
N MET A 43 5.26 -9.53 10.98
CA MET A 43 5.27 -8.16 10.45
C MET A 43 4.71 -7.12 11.42
N GLY A 44 3.73 -7.47 12.23
CA GLY A 44 3.05 -6.58 13.18
C GLY A 44 2.36 -5.38 12.52
N GLY A 45 1.51 -4.70 13.27
CA GLY A 45 0.90 -3.45 12.84
C GLY A 45 -0.17 -3.60 11.74
N VAL A 46 -0.63 -2.44 11.26
CA VAL A 46 -1.61 -2.36 10.15
C VAL A 46 -0.88 -2.31 8.83
N VAL A 47 -1.19 -3.25 7.94
CA VAL A 47 -0.68 -3.33 6.57
C VAL A 47 -1.82 -2.94 5.62
N PRO A 48 -1.87 -1.69 5.14
CA PRO A 48 -2.97 -1.22 4.29
C PRO A 48 -2.96 -1.81 2.89
N ASP A 49 -1.77 -2.02 2.30
CA ASP A 49 -1.66 -2.46 0.90
C ASP A 49 -0.33 -3.16 0.61
N ALA A 50 -0.32 -3.87 -0.54
CA ALA A 50 0.82 -4.60 -1.05
C ALA A 50 0.96 -4.41 -2.57
N ALA A 51 2.20 -4.37 -3.07
CA ALA A 51 2.51 -4.35 -4.50
C ALA A 51 3.72 -5.25 -4.79
N ILE A 52 3.88 -5.62 -6.07
CA ILE A 52 4.96 -6.51 -6.52
C ILE A 52 5.69 -5.83 -7.69
N ASP A 53 7.04 -5.84 -7.64
CA ASP A 53 7.88 -5.33 -8.72
C ASP A 53 8.14 -6.40 -9.82
N SER A 54 8.85 -6.00 -10.87
CA SER A 54 9.18 -6.89 -11.99
C SER A 54 10.11 -8.05 -11.62
N LYS A 55 10.70 -8.04 -10.43
CA LYS A 55 11.60 -9.07 -9.89
C LYS A 55 10.93 -9.98 -8.85
N ASP A 56 9.60 -9.89 -8.73
CA ASP A 56 8.80 -10.60 -7.71
C ASP A 56 9.12 -10.18 -6.25
N HIS A 57 9.70 -8.98 -6.03
CA HIS A 57 9.79 -8.45 -4.68
C HIS A 57 8.42 -7.91 -4.24
N VAL A 58 8.06 -8.19 -3.00
CA VAL A 58 6.78 -7.78 -2.41
C VAL A 58 7.01 -6.60 -1.48
N TYR A 59 6.32 -5.51 -1.74
CA TYR A 59 6.34 -4.29 -0.96
C TYR A 59 5.06 -4.18 -0.16
N LEU A 60 5.18 -3.98 1.14
CA LEU A 60 4.05 -3.86 2.06
C LEU A 60 4.09 -2.50 2.73
N THR A 61 3.05 -1.69 2.55
CA THR A 61 2.90 -0.46 3.33
C THR A 61 2.51 -0.76 4.76
N ARG A 62 2.98 0.05 5.71
CA ARG A 62 2.64 -0.04 7.13
C ARG A 62 2.31 1.33 7.71
N ARG A 63 1.39 1.35 8.67
CA ARG A 63 1.09 2.57 9.44
C ARG A 63 2.05 2.81 10.59
N ASP A 64 2.81 1.78 10.99
CA ASP A 64 3.87 1.87 11.99
C ASP A 64 5.25 1.86 11.30
N PRO A 65 6.24 2.60 11.78
CA PRO A 65 7.60 2.53 11.23
C PRO A 65 8.20 1.13 11.31
N PRO A 66 8.97 0.72 10.31
CA PRO A 66 9.24 1.40 9.04
C PRO A 66 8.03 1.38 8.10
N ALA A 67 7.89 2.43 7.27
CA ALA A 67 6.70 2.69 6.46
C ALA A 67 6.45 1.66 5.35
N ILE A 68 7.51 1.12 4.75
CA ILE A 68 7.45 0.07 3.73
C ILE A 68 8.42 -1.05 4.10
N LEU A 69 7.92 -2.28 4.08
CA LEU A 69 8.73 -3.50 4.17
C LEU A 69 8.87 -4.12 2.79
N VAL A 70 10.07 -4.60 2.46
CA VAL A 70 10.36 -5.29 1.20
C VAL A 70 10.77 -6.73 1.50
N TYR A 71 10.14 -7.66 0.80
CA TYR A 71 10.40 -9.08 0.87
C TYR A 71 10.69 -9.66 -0.50
N ASP A 72 11.42 -10.77 -0.57
CA ASP A 72 11.46 -11.56 -1.78
C ASP A 72 10.18 -12.42 -1.92
N ARG A 73 10.08 -13.11 -3.04
CA ARG A 73 8.95 -14.01 -3.34
C ARG A 73 8.74 -15.09 -2.28
N GLU A 74 9.82 -15.58 -1.66
CA GLU A 74 9.79 -16.60 -0.62
C GLU A 74 9.44 -16.04 0.77
N GLY A 75 9.27 -14.73 0.90
CA GLY A 75 8.93 -14.04 2.14
C GLY A 75 10.12 -13.76 3.05
N ARG A 76 11.36 -13.79 2.50
CA ARG A 76 12.54 -13.34 3.23
C ARG A 76 12.60 -11.83 3.20
N PHE A 77 12.80 -11.23 4.36
CA PHE A 77 12.96 -9.79 4.48
C PHE A 77 14.23 -9.31 3.76
N LEU A 78 14.09 -8.28 2.94
CA LEU A 78 15.18 -7.67 2.17
C LEU A 78 15.59 -6.30 2.72
N SER A 79 14.63 -5.38 2.87
CA SER A 79 14.91 -3.99 3.26
C SER A 79 13.67 -3.26 3.75
N THR A 80 13.86 -2.00 4.14
CA THR A 80 12.80 -1.04 4.40
C THR A 80 12.96 0.19 3.51
N LEU A 81 11.85 0.86 3.17
CA LEU A 81 11.85 2.09 2.39
C LEU A 81 10.95 3.14 3.03
N GLY A 82 11.14 4.40 2.60
CA GLY A 82 10.26 5.51 2.97
C GLY A 82 10.41 6.02 4.40
N GLU A 83 11.44 5.58 5.14
CA GLU A 83 11.68 6.01 6.50
C GLU A 83 12.00 7.50 6.58
N GLY A 84 11.32 8.22 7.46
CA GLY A 84 11.43 9.68 7.58
C GLY A 84 10.79 10.49 6.44
N ILE A 85 10.20 9.81 5.42
CA ILE A 85 9.55 10.44 4.27
C ILE A 85 8.03 10.21 4.32
N LEU A 86 7.61 8.97 4.61
CA LEU A 86 6.21 8.59 4.71
C LEU A 86 5.71 8.65 6.15
N SER A 87 4.55 9.27 6.35
CA SER A 87 3.90 9.43 7.66
C SER A 87 2.84 8.37 7.91
N ASN A 88 1.89 8.21 6.96
CA ASN A 88 0.78 7.27 7.06
C ASN A 88 0.40 6.75 5.66
N PRO A 89 1.23 5.87 5.07
CA PRO A 89 0.97 5.34 3.74
C PRO A 89 -0.30 4.49 3.73
N HIS A 90 -1.19 4.78 2.78
CA HIS A 90 -2.47 4.08 2.62
C HIS A 90 -2.43 3.06 1.48
N ASN A 91 -1.70 3.37 0.42
CA ASN A 91 -1.61 2.53 -0.76
C ASN A 91 -0.18 2.53 -1.30
N ILE A 92 0.17 1.43 -1.96
CA ILE A 92 1.34 1.32 -2.83
C ILE A 92 0.91 0.74 -4.17
N TRP A 93 1.40 1.30 -5.26
CA TRP A 93 1.26 0.75 -6.61
C TRP A 93 2.61 0.85 -7.33
N ILE A 94 2.96 -0.19 -8.08
CA ILE A 94 4.23 -0.24 -8.83
C ILE A 94 3.90 -0.28 -10.32
N ASP A 95 4.50 0.63 -11.08
CA ASP A 95 4.29 0.72 -12.51
C ASP A 95 5.20 -0.27 -13.28
N PRO A 96 4.96 -0.47 -14.60
CA PRO A 96 5.80 -1.35 -15.41
C PRO A 96 7.28 -0.92 -15.53
N SER A 97 7.64 0.27 -15.06
CA SER A 97 9.02 0.76 -14.98
C SER A 97 9.62 0.62 -13.57
N ASP A 98 8.94 -0.13 -12.69
CA ASP A 98 9.32 -0.34 -11.29
C ASP A 98 9.37 0.95 -10.45
N ARG A 99 8.53 1.97 -10.78
CA ARG A 99 8.34 3.14 -9.92
C ARG A 99 7.22 2.87 -8.92
N LEU A 100 7.48 3.17 -7.66
CA LEU A 100 6.56 2.95 -6.54
C LEU A 100 5.77 4.24 -6.28
N PHE A 101 4.46 4.20 -6.43
CA PHE A 101 3.54 5.30 -6.12
C PHE A 101 2.91 5.04 -4.76
N CYS A 102 3.20 5.87 -3.78
CA CYS A 102 2.67 5.76 -2.42
C CYS A 102 1.76 6.95 -2.11
N ALA A 103 0.51 6.67 -1.78
CA ALA A 103 -0.40 7.69 -1.25
C ALA A 103 -0.19 7.80 0.26
N ASP A 104 0.22 8.99 0.72
CA ASP A 104 0.38 9.31 2.13
C ASP A 104 -0.78 10.20 2.60
N VAL A 105 -1.63 9.62 3.44
CA VAL A 105 -2.89 10.24 3.85
C VAL A 105 -2.63 11.47 4.70
N ASP A 106 -1.79 11.36 5.72
CA ASP A 106 -1.60 12.43 6.71
C ASP A 106 -0.68 13.54 6.19
N ASP A 107 0.21 13.20 5.28
CA ASP A 107 1.12 14.15 4.63
C ASP A 107 0.47 14.87 3.42
N HIS A 108 -0.70 14.42 2.99
CA HIS A 108 -1.45 14.96 1.84
C HIS A 108 -0.64 14.91 0.53
N THR A 109 0.13 13.84 0.32
CA THR A 109 1.02 13.71 -0.84
C THR A 109 0.92 12.37 -1.53
N ILE A 110 1.35 12.36 -2.80
CA ILE A 110 1.79 11.15 -3.49
C ILE A 110 3.31 11.19 -3.57
N ARG A 111 3.96 10.19 -3.00
CA ARG A 111 5.41 10.01 -3.06
C ARG A 111 5.75 8.95 -4.10
N ILE A 112 6.71 9.26 -4.97
CA ILE A 112 7.14 8.34 -6.02
C ILE A 112 8.59 7.99 -5.77
N PHE A 113 8.87 6.70 -5.58
CA PHE A 113 10.20 6.16 -5.33
C PHE A 113 10.63 5.23 -6.47
N ASP A 114 11.92 5.00 -6.58
CA ASP A 114 12.43 3.82 -7.27
C ASP A 114 12.49 2.59 -6.33
N THR A 115 12.89 1.43 -6.86
CA THR A 115 13.01 0.20 -6.06
C THR A 115 14.19 0.21 -5.09
N SER A 116 15.12 1.17 -5.19
CA SER A 116 16.18 1.36 -4.19
C SER A 116 15.73 2.17 -2.98
N GLY A 117 14.58 2.85 -3.09
CA GLY A 117 14.03 3.75 -2.08
C GLY A 117 14.41 5.21 -2.28
N GLU A 118 15.04 5.56 -3.42
CA GLU A 118 15.27 6.95 -3.77
C GLU A 118 13.93 7.65 -4.08
N LEU A 119 13.70 8.80 -3.44
CA LEU A 119 12.52 9.62 -3.71
C LEU A 119 12.70 10.37 -5.03
N LEU A 120 11.93 9.97 -6.05
CA LEU A 120 11.98 10.59 -7.38
C LEU A 120 11.13 11.85 -7.46
N HIS A 121 9.88 11.78 -6.94
CA HIS A 121 8.93 12.88 -7.00
C HIS A 121 8.04 12.95 -5.77
N THR A 122 7.57 14.18 -5.49
CA THR A 122 6.52 14.47 -4.51
C THR A 122 5.44 15.29 -5.20
N TRP A 123 4.22 14.77 -5.23
CA TRP A 123 3.05 15.53 -5.66
C TRP A 123 2.22 15.93 -4.44
N GLY A 124 1.70 17.15 -4.44
CA GLY A 124 1.15 17.79 -3.26
C GLY A 124 2.21 18.54 -2.45
N THR A 125 1.81 19.14 -1.36
CA THR A 125 2.71 19.86 -0.44
C THR A 125 2.72 19.16 0.90
N PRO A 126 3.88 18.68 1.38
CA PRO A 126 3.98 17.96 2.64
C PRO A 126 3.28 18.68 3.81
N ASN A 127 2.47 17.95 4.55
CA ASN A 127 1.70 18.43 5.71
C ASN A 127 0.77 19.63 5.39
N ARG A 128 0.36 19.78 4.13
CA ARG A 128 -0.50 20.88 3.72
C ARG A 128 -1.65 20.40 2.84
N VAL A 129 -2.86 20.61 3.29
CA VAL A 129 -4.07 20.38 2.51
C VAL A 129 -4.10 21.30 1.30
N GLY A 130 -4.40 20.76 0.13
CA GLY A 130 -4.64 21.51 -1.10
C GLY A 130 -5.89 22.40 -0.98
N ALA A 131 -5.97 23.43 -1.81
CA ALA A 131 -7.19 24.23 -1.91
C ALA A 131 -8.35 23.35 -2.45
N SER A 132 -9.60 23.71 -2.12
CA SER A 132 -10.79 22.97 -2.60
C SER A 132 -10.75 22.76 -4.13
N GLY A 133 -10.88 21.51 -4.55
CA GLY A 133 -10.77 21.11 -5.95
C GLY A 133 -9.34 20.93 -6.49
N HIS A 134 -8.33 21.19 -5.66
CA HIS A 134 -6.92 20.96 -5.99
C HIS A 134 -6.34 19.81 -5.15
N PRO A 135 -5.36 19.04 -5.65
CA PRO A 135 -4.71 17.98 -4.90
C PRO A 135 -3.79 18.54 -3.80
N PHE A 136 -3.67 17.90 -2.66
CA PHE A 136 -4.46 16.75 -2.19
C PHE A 136 -5.03 17.06 -0.81
N ASN A 137 -6.10 16.33 -0.45
CA ASN A 137 -6.63 16.35 0.91
C ASN A 137 -6.91 14.91 1.36
N MET A 138 -5.92 14.26 1.93
CA MET A 138 -5.95 12.85 2.37
C MET A 138 -6.12 11.86 1.20
N PRO A 139 -5.18 11.84 0.24
CA PRO A 139 -5.22 10.92 -0.91
C PRO A 139 -5.09 9.47 -0.44
N THR A 140 -5.79 8.57 -1.11
CA THR A 140 -5.88 7.18 -0.68
C THR A 140 -5.25 6.19 -1.65
N LYS A 141 -5.14 6.53 -2.94
CA LYS A 141 -4.54 5.66 -3.96
C LYS A 141 -4.05 6.45 -5.15
N ALA A 142 -2.91 6.05 -5.69
CA ALA A 142 -2.41 6.50 -6.99
C ALA A 142 -2.10 5.29 -7.87
N MET A 143 -2.45 5.35 -9.16
CA MET A 143 -2.12 4.32 -10.13
C MET A 143 -2.05 4.92 -11.54
N ALA A 144 -1.10 4.47 -12.37
CA ALA A 144 -1.02 4.90 -13.75
C ALA A 144 -1.82 3.98 -14.69
N SER A 145 -2.30 4.57 -15.79
CA SER A 145 -2.84 3.86 -16.94
C SER A 145 -1.71 3.23 -17.78
N ALA A 146 -2.09 2.42 -18.76
CA ALA A 146 -1.13 1.86 -19.72
C ALA A 146 -0.47 2.93 -20.61
N THR A 147 -1.06 4.12 -20.72
CA THR A 147 -0.58 5.27 -21.50
C THR A 147 0.18 6.29 -20.65
N GLY A 148 0.28 6.05 -19.34
CA GLY A 148 1.12 6.80 -18.41
C GLY A 148 0.39 7.87 -17.59
N GLU A 149 -0.88 8.20 -17.89
CA GLU A 149 -1.66 9.11 -17.05
C GLU A 149 -1.85 8.50 -15.66
N VAL A 150 -1.75 9.31 -14.63
CA VAL A 150 -1.91 8.87 -13.25
C VAL A 150 -3.25 9.34 -12.69
N PHE A 151 -3.98 8.38 -12.12
CA PHE A 151 -5.25 8.64 -11.44
C PHE A 151 -5.02 8.55 -9.94
N VAL A 152 -5.48 9.57 -9.22
CA VAL A 152 -5.39 9.63 -7.77
C VAL A 152 -6.78 9.76 -7.17
N SER A 153 -7.15 8.82 -6.29
CA SER A 153 -8.33 8.98 -5.45
C SER A 153 -7.97 9.83 -4.23
N ASP A 154 -8.58 10.99 -4.12
CA ASP A 154 -8.43 11.95 -3.02
C ASP A 154 -9.73 11.94 -2.21
N GLY A 155 -9.95 10.80 -1.55
CA GLY A 155 -11.27 10.39 -1.11
C GLY A 155 -11.62 10.81 0.30
N TYR A 156 -10.68 10.86 1.23
CA TYR A 156 -11.02 11.08 2.64
C TYR A 156 -11.35 12.55 2.96
N GLY A 157 -10.67 13.49 2.33
CA GLY A 157 -10.83 14.90 2.66
C GLY A 157 -11.66 15.70 1.68
N GLN A 158 -11.82 15.28 0.43
CA GLN A 158 -12.57 16.06 -0.56
C GLN A 158 -13.35 15.25 -1.61
N HIS A 159 -13.43 13.92 -1.49
CA HIS A 159 -14.24 13.02 -2.32
C HIS A 159 -14.03 13.19 -3.84
N ARG A 160 -12.76 13.34 -4.27
CA ARG A 160 -12.39 13.61 -5.65
C ARG A 160 -11.51 12.51 -6.24
N VAL A 161 -11.48 12.49 -7.57
CA VAL A 161 -10.45 11.80 -8.35
C VAL A 161 -9.74 12.85 -9.18
N HIS A 162 -8.42 12.78 -9.22
CA HIS A 162 -7.57 13.64 -10.04
C HIS A 162 -6.91 12.80 -11.13
N ARG A 163 -6.84 13.32 -12.35
CA ARG A 163 -6.02 12.76 -13.42
C ARG A 163 -4.85 13.70 -13.70
N PHE A 164 -3.69 13.13 -13.74
CA PHE A 164 -2.45 13.79 -14.10
C PHE A 164 -1.92 13.25 -15.42
N SER A 165 -1.22 14.08 -16.19
CA SER A 165 -0.41 13.59 -17.32
C SER A 165 0.72 12.69 -16.86
N ALA A 166 1.38 12.01 -17.80
CA ALA A 166 2.57 11.20 -17.51
C ALA A 166 3.72 12.04 -16.90
N ASP A 167 3.75 13.35 -17.18
CA ASP A 167 4.75 14.30 -16.65
C ASP A 167 4.36 14.89 -15.30
N GLY A 168 3.19 14.51 -14.75
CA GLY A 168 2.74 14.93 -13.42
C GLY A 168 1.95 16.24 -13.38
N GLU A 169 1.49 16.75 -14.53
CA GLU A 169 0.65 17.93 -14.60
C GLU A 169 -0.82 17.56 -14.37
N LEU A 170 -1.49 18.28 -13.48
CA LEU A 170 -2.92 18.09 -13.22
C LEU A 170 -3.74 18.48 -14.46
N GLU A 171 -4.46 17.53 -15.04
CA GLU A 171 -5.29 17.75 -16.23
C GLU A 171 -6.76 17.96 -15.88
N ILE A 172 -7.30 17.18 -14.96
CA ILE A 172 -8.72 17.23 -14.58
C ILE A 172 -8.94 16.72 -13.16
N SER A 173 -9.93 17.30 -12.49
CA SER A 173 -10.45 16.85 -11.21
C SER A 173 -11.97 16.73 -11.29
N TRP A 174 -12.52 15.63 -10.77
CA TRP A 174 -13.97 15.43 -10.68
C TRP A 174 -14.35 14.78 -9.35
N GLY A 175 -15.61 14.87 -8.98
CA GLY A 175 -16.19 14.50 -7.69
C GLY A 175 -16.83 15.72 -7.02
N GLU A 176 -17.34 15.55 -5.81
CA GLU A 176 -18.00 16.60 -5.01
C GLU A 176 -17.09 17.25 -3.99
#